data_5fe2faab0c76ab85ff1160f1c7347aaa
#
_entry.id   5fe2faab0c76ab85ff1160f1c7347aaa
#
_cell.length_a   1.000
_cell.length_b   1.000
_cell.length_c   1.000
_cell.angle_alpha   90.00
_cell.angle_beta   90.00
_cell.angle_gamma   90.00
#
_symmetry.space_group_name_H-M   'P 1'
#
loop_
_entity.id
_entity.type
_entity.pdbx_description
1 polymer ?
#
loop_
_entity_poly.entity_id
_entity_poly.type
_entity_poly.pdbx_seq_one_letter_code
_entity_poly.pdbx_strand_id
1 'polypeptide(L)'
;MSEYRLTCVNNSSLHGSFALYQVPPSAPGPMGPACLAWLARPAAPGTQVRFSWSTEVGFIWGERGTFGGRTTFTAYQYVAADPERENLIDFGSDSFGAPTFQNLRTGGAQGALTIRQLNATFDFPIHLGIALGKSPIYTVDFNVNVLGAFIPHRNRCWVVFGSYTAGEAIDAEAQTNVQVVDFNPS
;
A
#
# COMPACT_ATOMS: atom_id res chain seq x y z
N MET A 1 -17.80 5.27 -7.71
CA MET A 1 -16.36 5.30 -7.35
C MET A 1 -16.02 6.74 -7.09
N SER A 2 -15.55 7.07 -5.88
CA SER A 2 -15.21 8.45 -5.53
C SER A 2 -13.77 8.75 -5.93
N GLU A 3 -13.52 9.94 -6.42
CA GLU A 3 -12.18 10.46 -6.70
C GLU A 3 -11.84 11.54 -5.68
N TYR A 4 -10.67 11.47 -5.09
CA TYR A 4 -10.14 12.46 -4.17
C TYR A 4 -8.99 13.24 -4.80
N ARG A 5 -8.85 14.48 -4.35
CA ARG A 5 -7.75 15.37 -4.78
C ARG A 5 -7.16 16.07 -3.57
N LEU A 6 -5.83 16.16 -3.53
CA LEU A 6 -5.09 16.87 -2.50
C LEU A 6 -4.04 17.75 -3.18
N THR A 7 -3.96 19.01 -2.74
CA THR A 7 -2.89 19.93 -3.15
C THR A 7 -1.97 20.18 -1.97
N CYS A 8 -0.67 19.95 -2.17
CA CYS A 8 0.38 20.24 -1.20
C CYS A 8 1.23 21.40 -1.71
N VAL A 9 1.57 22.33 -0.82
CA VAL A 9 2.38 23.52 -1.13
C VAL A 9 3.69 23.44 -0.37
N ASN A 10 4.81 23.55 -1.09
CA ASN A 10 6.12 23.62 -0.48
C ASN A 10 6.48 25.07 -0.13
N ASN A 11 6.17 25.46 1.10
CA ASN A 11 6.53 26.79 1.63
C ASN A 11 7.92 26.84 2.25
N SER A 12 8.70 25.77 2.15
CA SER A 12 10.07 25.71 2.65
C SER A 12 11.08 26.24 1.61
N SER A 13 12.30 26.42 2.04
CA SER A 13 13.43 26.75 1.16
C SER A 13 14.11 25.51 0.56
N LEU A 14 13.61 24.31 0.86
CA LEU A 14 14.22 23.03 0.48
C LEU A 14 13.53 22.41 -0.72
N HIS A 15 14.30 21.78 -1.60
CA HIS A 15 13.80 20.83 -2.57
C HIS A 15 13.51 19.50 -1.90
N GLY A 16 12.39 18.86 -2.25
CA GLY A 16 12.02 17.58 -1.69
C GLY A 16 10.86 16.95 -2.45
N SER A 17 10.23 15.97 -1.83
CA SER A 17 9.03 15.32 -2.34
C SER A 17 7.97 15.27 -1.24
N PHE A 18 6.72 15.53 -1.60
CA PHE A 18 5.59 15.10 -0.75
C PHE A 18 5.32 13.63 -1.01
N ALA A 19 5.18 12.87 0.06
CA ALA A 19 4.70 11.50 0.01
C ALA A 19 3.41 11.35 0.82
N LEU A 20 2.46 10.62 0.25
CA LEU A 20 1.25 10.17 0.92
C LEU A 20 1.43 8.70 1.28
N TYR A 21 1.04 8.34 2.50
CA TYR A 21 1.07 6.96 2.97
C TYR A 21 -0.10 6.68 3.89
N GLN A 22 -0.30 5.42 4.25
CA GLN A 22 -1.30 5.00 5.20
C GLN A 22 -0.64 4.27 6.37
N VAL A 23 -1.21 4.42 7.56
CA VAL A 23 -0.79 3.70 8.76
C VAL A 23 -1.83 2.62 9.05
N PRO A 24 -1.44 1.34 9.19
CA PRO A 24 -2.38 0.28 9.53
C PRO A 24 -3.11 0.58 10.84
N PRO A 25 -4.42 0.25 10.96
CA PRO A 25 -5.18 0.48 12.19
C PRO A 25 -4.68 -0.35 13.38
N SER A 26 -4.12 -1.53 13.13
CA SER A 26 -3.47 -2.35 14.14
C SER A 26 -2.03 -1.90 14.33
N ALA A 27 -1.61 -1.79 15.59
CA ALA A 27 -0.27 -1.35 15.94
C ALA A 27 0.82 -2.08 15.14
N PRO A 28 1.76 -1.35 14.53
CA PRO A 28 2.89 -1.96 13.87
C PRO A 28 3.74 -2.69 14.93
N GLY A 29 3.78 -4.00 14.83
CA GLY A 29 4.81 -4.78 15.48
C GLY A 29 5.95 -5.03 14.48
N PRO A 30 7.08 -5.60 14.89
CA PRO A 30 8.17 -5.97 13.98
C PRO A 30 7.74 -6.97 12.90
N MET A 31 6.54 -7.54 13.02
CA MET A 31 5.89 -8.43 12.06
C MET A 31 4.67 -7.77 11.37
N GLY A 32 4.46 -6.48 11.58
CA GLY A 32 3.35 -5.74 10.99
C GLY A 32 3.57 -5.43 9.50
N PRO A 33 2.50 -4.98 8.81
CA PRO A 33 2.61 -4.56 7.42
C PRO A 33 3.60 -3.40 7.26
N ALA A 34 4.46 -3.47 6.25
CA ALA A 34 5.28 -2.33 5.86
C ALA A 34 4.43 -1.28 5.17
N CYS A 35 4.51 -0.04 5.65
CA CYS A 35 3.90 1.12 4.99
C CYS A 35 4.72 1.52 3.76
N LEU A 36 4.06 1.90 2.70
CA LEU A 36 4.71 2.36 1.47
C LEU A 36 4.35 3.83 1.20
N ALA A 37 5.27 4.56 0.58
CA ALA A 37 4.96 5.82 -0.07
C ALA A 37 3.98 5.52 -1.21
N TRP A 38 2.71 5.62 -0.90
CA TRP A 38 1.63 5.28 -1.81
C TRP A 38 1.62 6.16 -3.05
N LEU A 39 1.71 7.48 -2.83
CA LEU A 39 1.90 8.48 -3.88
C LEU A 39 3.05 9.40 -3.47
N ALA A 40 3.89 9.78 -4.41
CA ALA A 40 4.97 10.72 -4.15
C ALA A 40 5.19 11.65 -5.36
N ARG A 41 5.48 12.93 -5.08
CA ARG A 41 5.79 13.92 -6.11
C ARG A 41 6.83 14.90 -5.63
N PRO A 42 7.87 15.20 -6.46
CA PRO A 42 8.86 16.22 -6.13
C PRO A 42 8.22 17.62 -6.15
N ALA A 43 8.69 18.48 -5.26
CA ALA A 43 8.26 19.86 -5.13
C ALA A 43 9.45 20.78 -4.85
N ALA A 44 9.66 21.75 -5.72
CA ALA A 44 10.63 22.82 -5.51
C ALA A 44 10.09 23.85 -4.49
N PRO A 45 10.96 24.68 -3.88
CA PRO A 45 10.52 25.80 -3.05
C PRO A 45 9.50 26.72 -3.74
N GLY A 46 8.44 27.07 -3.04
CA GLY A 46 7.39 27.96 -3.56
C GLY A 46 6.45 27.34 -4.58
N THR A 47 6.52 26.02 -4.81
CA THR A 47 5.65 25.32 -5.76
C THR A 47 4.56 24.51 -5.07
N GLN A 48 3.55 24.14 -5.84
CA GLN A 48 2.49 23.24 -5.39
C GLN A 48 2.45 21.98 -6.27
N VAL A 49 2.09 20.86 -5.65
CA VAL A 49 1.85 19.59 -6.34
C VAL A 49 0.45 19.09 -6.02
N ARG A 50 -0.16 18.39 -6.96
CA ARG A 50 -1.49 17.81 -6.80
C ARG A 50 -1.42 16.29 -6.89
N PHE A 51 -2.14 15.66 -6.00
CA PHE A 51 -2.42 14.23 -6.01
C PHE A 51 -3.90 14.02 -6.34
N SER A 52 -4.18 12.97 -7.09
CA SER A 52 -5.55 12.47 -7.29
C SER A 52 -5.54 10.95 -7.28
N TRP A 53 -6.58 10.36 -6.71
CA TRP A 53 -6.72 8.90 -6.63
C TRP A 53 -8.19 8.49 -6.54
N SER A 54 -8.47 7.26 -6.93
CA SER A 54 -9.77 6.62 -6.72
C SER A 54 -9.80 5.85 -5.41
N THR A 55 -11.00 5.56 -4.91
CA THR A 55 -11.20 4.72 -3.72
C THR A 55 -11.26 3.22 -4.04
N GLU A 56 -10.91 2.84 -5.27
CA GLU A 56 -10.78 1.44 -5.67
C GLU A 56 -9.67 0.77 -4.85
N VAL A 57 -9.96 -0.37 -4.26
CA VAL A 57 -8.99 -1.18 -3.53
C VAL A 57 -8.76 -2.52 -4.24
N GLY A 58 -7.63 -3.14 -3.99
CA GLY A 58 -7.33 -4.44 -4.56
C GLY A 58 -6.16 -5.11 -3.87
N PHE A 59 -6.02 -6.39 -4.17
CA PHE A 59 -4.91 -7.21 -3.74
C PHE A 59 -3.73 -7.03 -4.68
N ILE A 60 -2.52 -7.06 -4.13
CA ILE A 60 -1.27 -7.01 -4.89
C ILE A 60 -0.30 -8.04 -4.37
N TRP A 61 0.56 -8.55 -5.25
CA TRP A 61 1.80 -9.23 -4.88
C TRP A 61 2.95 -8.75 -5.75
N GLY A 62 4.15 -8.88 -5.25
CA GLY A 62 5.35 -8.46 -5.95
C GLY A 62 6.60 -8.69 -5.14
N GLU A 63 7.64 -7.94 -5.44
CA GLU A 63 8.95 -8.02 -4.79
C GLU A 63 9.37 -6.67 -4.20
N ARG A 64 10.16 -6.74 -3.13
CA ARG A 64 10.93 -5.61 -2.63
C ARG A 64 12.35 -5.69 -3.14
N GLY A 65 12.84 -4.59 -3.67
CA GLY A 65 14.23 -4.41 -4.04
C GLY A 65 14.89 -3.32 -3.20
N THR A 66 16.17 -3.48 -2.88
CA THR A 66 16.93 -2.44 -2.18
C THR A 66 17.98 -1.87 -3.11
N PHE A 67 17.94 -0.56 -3.31
CA PHE A 67 18.91 0.19 -4.09
C PHE A 67 19.25 1.50 -3.39
N GLY A 68 20.53 1.81 -3.24
CA GLY A 68 20.99 3.06 -2.62
C GLY A 68 20.51 3.23 -1.16
N GLY A 69 20.34 2.14 -0.41
CA GLY A 69 19.84 2.17 0.97
C GLY A 69 18.31 2.35 1.08
N ARG A 70 17.59 2.35 -0.02
CA ARG A 70 16.12 2.47 -0.07
C ARG A 70 15.50 1.16 -0.49
N THR A 71 14.42 0.77 0.17
CA THR A 71 13.63 -0.40 -0.19
C THR A 71 12.38 0.05 -0.94
N THR A 72 12.20 -0.47 -2.14
CA THR A 72 11.07 -0.15 -3.02
C THR A 72 10.32 -1.43 -3.37
N PHE A 73 9.01 -1.39 -3.30
CA PHE A 73 8.13 -2.48 -3.71
C PHE A 73 7.68 -2.29 -5.15
N THR A 74 7.71 -3.38 -5.93
CA THR A 74 7.17 -3.44 -7.29
C THR A 74 6.08 -4.49 -7.37
N ALA A 75 4.87 -4.07 -7.71
CA ALA A 75 3.73 -4.97 -7.89
C ALA A 75 3.80 -5.68 -9.25
N TYR A 76 3.54 -6.98 -9.25
CA TYR A 76 3.49 -7.82 -10.45
C TYR A 76 2.07 -8.24 -10.84
N GLN A 77 1.16 -8.27 -9.89
CA GLN A 77 -0.25 -8.54 -10.14
C GLN A 77 -1.14 -7.64 -9.29
N TYR A 78 -2.24 -7.20 -9.87
CA TYR A 78 -3.31 -6.47 -9.17
C TYR A 78 -4.63 -7.17 -9.44
N VAL A 79 -5.40 -7.40 -8.39
CA VAL A 79 -6.77 -7.93 -8.47
C VAL A 79 -7.70 -6.99 -7.72
N ALA A 80 -8.63 -6.35 -8.44
CA ALA A 80 -9.62 -5.47 -7.83
C ALA A 80 -10.48 -6.23 -6.82
N ALA A 81 -10.85 -5.57 -5.73
CA ALA A 81 -11.60 -6.15 -4.62
C ALA A 81 -12.68 -5.20 -4.11
N ASP A 82 -13.64 -5.77 -3.38
CA ASP A 82 -14.66 -5.03 -2.65
C ASP A 82 -14.60 -5.47 -1.17
N PRO A 83 -14.19 -4.59 -0.23
CA PRO A 83 -14.07 -4.94 1.19
C PRO A 83 -15.37 -5.46 1.83
N GLU A 84 -16.52 -5.17 1.23
CA GLU A 84 -17.83 -5.59 1.73
C GLU A 84 -18.34 -6.89 1.09
N ARG A 85 -17.73 -7.31 -0.03
CA ARG A 85 -18.24 -8.45 -0.83
C ARG A 85 -17.13 -9.40 -1.24
N GLU A 86 -16.27 -9.00 -2.19
CA GLU A 86 -15.19 -9.82 -2.74
C GLU A 86 -13.89 -9.46 -2.02
N ASN A 87 -13.76 -9.91 -0.78
CA ASN A 87 -12.75 -9.46 0.17
C ASN A 87 -11.82 -10.59 0.69
N LEU A 88 -11.93 -11.79 0.12
CA LEU A 88 -11.06 -12.91 0.43
C LEU A 88 -10.49 -13.50 -0.86
N ILE A 89 -9.17 -13.62 -0.91
CA ILE A 89 -8.45 -14.21 -2.04
C ILE A 89 -7.41 -15.21 -1.56
N ASP A 90 -7.13 -16.22 -2.37
CA ASP A 90 -6.04 -17.15 -2.13
C ASP A 90 -4.80 -16.70 -2.90
N PHE A 91 -3.63 -16.84 -2.29
CA PHE A 91 -2.33 -16.67 -2.95
C PHE A 91 -1.53 -17.94 -2.89
N GLY A 92 -1.02 -18.40 -4.01
CA GLY A 92 -0.23 -19.61 -4.13
C GLY A 92 0.39 -19.73 -5.52
N SER A 93 0.69 -20.96 -5.92
CA SER A 93 1.18 -21.26 -7.26
C SER A 93 0.07 -21.84 -8.14
N ASP A 94 0.13 -21.52 -9.42
CA ASP A 94 -0.67 -22.20 -10.45
C ASP A 94 -0.14 -23.61 -10.76
N SER A 95 -0.72 -24.26 -11.76
CA SER A 95 -0.30 -25.61 -12.20
C SER A 95 1.13 -25.68 -12.79
N PHE A 96 1.72 -24.54 -13.11
CA PHE A 96 3.09 -24.42 -13.60
C PHE A 96 4.08 -23.96 -12.54
N GLY A 97 3.62 -23.75 -11.29
CA GLY A 97 4.44 -23.26 -10.19
C GLY A 97 4.59 -21.74 -10.14
N ALA A 98 3.86 -21.00 -10.99
CA ALA A 98 3.94 -19.53 -11.01
C ALA A 98 3.12 -18.90 -9.87
N PRO A 99 3.67 -17.86 -9.19
CA PRO A 99 2.92 -17.14 -8.16
C PRO A 99 1.70 -16.46 -8.74
N THR A 100 0.53 -16.61 -8.09
CA THR A 100 -0.69 -15.97 -8.55
C THR A 100 -1.76 -15.90 -7.47
N PHE A 101 -2.63 -14.89 -7.57
CA PHE A 101 -3.91 -14.87 -6.87
C PHE A 101 -4.93 -15.75 -7.55
N GLN A 102 -5.79 -16.37 -6.75
CA GLN A 102 -6.88 -17.24 -7.23
C GLN A 102 -8.05 -17.22 -6.24
N ASN A 103 -9.21 -17.65 -6.70
CA ASN A 103 -10.41 -17.85 -5.87
C ASN A 103 -10.85 -16.59 -5.11
N LEU A 104 -10.97 -15.46 -5.79
CA LEU A 104 -11.57 -14.25 -5.22
C LEU A 104 -13.04 -14.53 -4.83
N ARG A 105 -13.40 -14.24 -3.58
CA ARG A 105 -14.72 -14.56 -3.02
C ARG A 105 -15.06 -13.72 -1.80
N THR A 106 -16.29 -13.85 -1.34
CA THR A 106 -16.72 -13.38 -0.02
C THR A 106 -16.20 -14.32 1.07
N GLY A 107 -15.85 -13.79 2.24
CA GLY A 107 -15.45 -14.62 3.40
C GLY A 107 -14.38 -14.01 4.29
N GLY A 108 -13.83 -12.86 3.94
CA GLY A 108 -12.96 -12.07 4.81
C GLY A 108 -13.75 -11.29 5.85
N ALA A 109 -13.06 -10.68 6.81
CA ALA A 109 -13.68 -9.76 7.75
C ALA A 109 -14.23 -8.53 6.99
N GLN A 110 -15.41 -8.06 7.40
CA GLN A 110 -16.06 -6.91 6.79
C GLN A 110 -15.19 -5.66 6.89
N GLY A 111 -15.07 -4.93 5.81
CA GLY A 111 -14.22 -3.74 5.72
C GLY A 111 -12.73 -4.01 5.56
N ALA A 112 -12.32 -5.29 5.56
CA ALA A 112 -10.94 -5.71 5.36
C ALA A 112 -10.77 -6.49 4.06
N LEU A 113 -9.55 -6.49 3.52
CA LEU A 113 -9.10 -7.37 2.45
C LEU A 113 -8.25 -8.49 3.06
N THR A 114 -8.64 -9.74 2.81
CA THR A 114 -8.00 -10.90 3.42
C THR A 114 -7.31 -11.76 2.36
N ILE A 115 -6.05 -12.09 2.60
CA ILE A 115 -5.26 -13.00 1.75
C ILE A 115 -5.02 -14.28 2.52
N ARG A 116 -5.49 -15.41 2.00
CA ARG A 116 -5.14 -16.73 2.48
C ARG A 116 -3.91 -17.24 1.73
N GLN A 117 -2.81 -17.34 2.42
CA GLN A 117 -1.54 -17.79 1.88
C GLN A 117 -1.49 -19.31 1.88
N LEU A 118 -1.44 -19.90 0.70
CA LEU A 118 -1.48 -21.35 0.53
C LEU A 118 -0.08 -21.97 0.77
N ASN A 119 -0.05 -23.30 0.85
CA ASN A 119 1.19 -24.03 0.91
C ASN A 119 1.85 -24.05 -0.48
N ALA A 120 2.75 -23.12 -0.70
CA ALA A 120 3.52 -22.97 -1.93
C ALA A 120 4.98 -22.60 -1.61
N THR A 121 5.89 -22.95 -2.51
CA THR A 121 7.32 -22.62 -2.40
C THR A 121 7.74 -21.87 -3.65
N PHE A 122 8.44 -20.76 -3.45
CA PHE A 122 8.96 -19.92 -4.53
C PHE A 122 10.47 -19.78 -4.38
N ASP A 123 11.16 -19.60 -5.50
CA ASP A 123 12.62 -19.45 -5.55
C ASP A 123 13.10 -18.00 -5.34
N PHE A 124 12.18 -17.08 -5.11
CA PHE A 124 12.45 -15.69 -4.78
C PHE A 124 11.50 -15.17 -3.69
N PRO A 125 11.90 -14.14 -2.94
CA PRO A 125 11.05 -13.55 -1.90
C PRO A 125 9.80 -12.91 -2.49
N ILE A 126 8.64 -13.26 -1.95
CA ILE A 126 7.35 -12.69 -2.34
C ILE A 126 6.79 -11.83 -1.22
N HIS A 127 6.21 -10.71 -1.60
CA HIS A 127 5.53 -9.79 -0.71
C HIS A 127 4.09 -9.63 -1.19
N LEU A 128 3.17 -9.70 -0.24
CA LEU A 128 1.73 -9.60 -0.47
C LEU A 128 1.20 -8.33 0.17
N GLY A 129 0.16 -7.76 -0.39
CA GLY A 129 -0.43 -6.58 0.19
C GLY A 129 -1.68 -6.10 -0.49
N ILE A 130 -2.00 -4.85 -0.26
CA ILE A 130 -3.14 -4.18 -0.84
C ILE A 130 -2.75 -2.84 -1.47
N ALA A 131 -3.58 -2.43 -2.41
CA ALA A 131 -3.45 -1.16 -3.13
C ALA A 131 -4.72 -0.33 -2.98
N LEU A 132 -4.57 0.99 -3.06
CA LEU A 132 -5.66 1.96 -3.17
C LEU A 132 -5.43 2.79 -4.43
N GLY A 133 -6.45 2.91 -5.29
CA GLY A 133 -6.29 3.55 -6.60
C GLY A 133 -5.21 2.88 -7.46
N LYS A 134 -5.04 1.57 -7.33
CA LYS A 134 -4.01 0.72 -7.99
C LYS A 134 -2.57 0.95 -7.52
N SER A 135 -2.35 1.85 -6.57
CA SER A 135 -1.02 2.09 -5.99
C SER A 135 -0.85 1.36 -4.66
N PRO A 136 0.26 0.65 -4.46
CA PRO A 136 0.51 -0.13 -3.23
C PRO A 136 0.52 0.73 -1.97
N ILE A 137 -0.15 0.28 -0.90
CA ILE A 137 -0.18 0.97 0.40
C ILE A 137 0.48 0.18 1.53
N TYR A 138 0.25 -1.14 1.57
CA TYR A 138 0.82 -2.04 2.58
C TYR A 138 1.36 -3.30 1.94
N THR A 139 2.43 -3.85 2.49
CA THR A 139 2.93 -5.18 2.12
C THR A 139 3.43 -5.95 3.33
N VAL A 140 3.30 -7.28 3.28
CA VAL A 140 3.88 -8.24 4.23
C VAL A 140 4.67 -9.29 3.47
N ASP A 141 5.56 -9.98 4.16
CA ASP A 141 6.27 -11.12 3.61
C ASP A 141 5.31 -12.31 3.46
N PHE A 142 5.45 -13.06 2.37
CA PHE A 142 4.72 -14.30 2.19
C PHE A 142 5.16 -15.34 3.23
N ASN A 143 4.18 -15.97 3.87
CA ASN A 143 4.38 -17.07 4.80
C ASN A 143 3.33 -18.16 4.57
N VAL A 144 3.77 -19.41 4.39
CA VAL A 144 2.87 -20.53 4.10
C VAL A 144 1.81 -20.73 5.19
N ASN A 145 0.59 -21.03 4.77
CA ASN A 145 -0.55 -21.30 5.65
C ASN A 145 -0.92 -20.16 6.62
N VAL A 146 -0.67 -18.92 6.22
CA VAL A 146 -1.04 -17.73 7.00
C VAL A 146 -2.25 -17.02 6.39
N LEU A 147 -3.08 -16.45 7.25
CA LEU A 147 -4.16 -15.55 6.87
C LEU A 147 -3.78 -14.11 7.23
N GLY A 148 -3.64 -13.26 6.23
CA GLY A 148 -3.35 -11.84 6.40
C GLY A 148 -4.59 -11.00 6.12
N ALA A 149 -4.97 -10.11 7.04
CA ALA A 149 -6.07 -9.17 6.85
C ALA A 149 -5.54 -7.73 6.86
N PHE A 150 -6.00 -6.93 5.91
CA PHE A 150 -5.59 -5.55 5.71
C PHE A 150 -6.80 -4.63 5.70
N ILE A 151 -6.73 -3.53 6.43
CA ILE A 151 -7.79 -2.52 6.46
C ILE A 151 -7.26 -1.24 5.80
N PRO A 152 -7.72 -0.90 4.60
CA PRO A 152 -7.35 0.36 3.96
C PRO A 152 -8.12 1.53 4.57
N HIS A 153 -7.44 2.66 4.81
CA HIS A 153 -8.13 3.91 5.08
C HIS A 153 -8.62 4.53 3.77
N ARG A 154 -9.91 4.50 3.53
CA ARG A 154 -10.51 5.00 2.29
C ARG A 154 -10.72 6.52 2.28
N ASN A 155 -10.69 7.13 3.45
CA ASN A 155 -10.98 8.55 3.67
C ASN A 155 -9.91 9.27 4.51
N ARG A 156 -8.74 8.67 4.69
CA ARG A 156 -7.63 9.25 5.46
C ARG A 156 -6.30 8.93 4.82
N CYS A 157 -5.38 9.88 4.86
CA CYS A 157 -3.98 9.63 4.55
C CYS A 157 -3.06 10.46 5.44
N TRP A 158 -1.80 10.09 5.49
CA TRP A 158 -0.71 10.79 6.14
C TRP A 158 0.19 11.40 5.08
N VAL A 159 0.60 12.64 5.28
CA VAL A 159 1.42 13.39 4.35
C VAL A 159 2.73 13.75 5.03
N VAL A 160 3.84 13.48 4.37
CA VAL A 160 5.19 13.83 4.81
C VAL A 160 5.96 14.50 3.69
N PHE A 161 6.89 15.39 4.04
CA PHE A 161 7.81 16.02 3.11
C PHE A 161 9.24 15.54 3.39
N GLY A 162 9.95 15.14 2.35
CA GLY A 162 11.31 14.62 2.45
C GLY A 162 11.83 14.16 1.10
N SER A 163 12.62 13.08 1.10
CA SER A 163 13.16 12.50 -0.13
C SER A 163 12.56 11.12 -0.36
N TYR A 164 11.40 11.08 -1.02
CA TYR A 164 10.63 9.86 -1.26
C TYR A 164 10.31 9.64 -2.74
N THR A 165 10.19 8.36 -3.10
CA THR A 165 9.63 7.88 -4.38
C THR A 165 8.43 6.98 -4.12
N ALA A 166 7.46 6.93 -5.04
CA ALA A 166 6.31 6.05 -4.90
C ALA A 166 6.76 4.57 -4.84
N GLY A 167 6.15 3.80 -3.93
CA GLY A 167 6.50 2.40 -3.66
C GLY A 167 7.64 2.21 -2.66
N GLU A 168 8.31 3.27 -2.23
CA GLU A 168 9.37 3.22 -1.22
C GLU A 168 8.79 2.91 0.16
N ALA A 169 9.46 2.05 0.92
CA ALA A 169 9.07 1.75 2.29
C ALA A 169 9.24 2.98 3.19
N ILE A 170 8.21 3.29 3.98
CA ILE A 170 8.19 4.37 4.96
C ILE A 170 8.14 3.77 6.36
N ASP A 171 9.09 4.17 7.21
CA ASP A 171 8.99 3.94 8.66
C ASP A 171 8.04 4.98 9.25
N ALA A 172 6.78 4.58 9.45
CA ALA A 172 5.73 5.46 9.94
C ALA A 172 5.97 5.96 11.38
N GLU A 173 6.71 5.20 12.20
CA GLU A 173 7.04 5.57 13.59
C GLU A 173 8.16 6.60 13.66
N ALA A 174 9.10 6.57 12.71
CA ALA A 174 10.21 7.49 12.66
C ALA A 174 9.87 8.86 12.05
N GLN A 175 8.67 9.01 11.46
CA GLN A 175 8.29 10.25 10.80
C GLN A 175 7.96 11.35 11.82
N THR A 176 8.60 12.50 11.66
CA THR A 176 8.27 13.76 12.32
C THR A 176 7.62 14.72 11.33
N ASN A 177 6.87 15.70 11.79
CA ASN A 177 6.19 16.68 10.93
C ASN A 177 5.19 16.09 9.94
N VAL A 178 4.47 15.06 10.36
CA VAL A 178 3.43 14.42 9.57
C VAL A 178 2.12 15.19 9.70
N GLN A 179 1.42 15.39 8.59
CA GLN A 179 0.05 15.88 8.57
C GLN A 179 -0.90 14.75 8.28
N VAL A 180 -1.95 14.63 9.10
CA VAL A 180 -3.05 13.70 8.86
C VAL A 180 -4.15 14.44 8.12
N VAL A 181 -4.62 13.88 7.03
CA VAL A 181 -5.67 14.47 6.19
C VAL A 181 -6.86 13.51 6.13
N ASP A 182 -8.00 13.98 6.63
CA ASP A 182 -9.28 13.28 6.54
C ASP A 182 -10.09 13.83 5.37
N PHE A 183 -10.65 12.93 4.57
CA PHE A 183 -11.53 13.27 3.45
C PHE A 183 -12.96 12.88 3.80
N ASN A 184 -13.83 13.84 3.96
CA ASN A 184 -15.24 13.54 4.10
C ASN A 184 -15.84 13.25 2.72
N PRO A 185 -16.50 12.12 2.52
CA PRO A 185 -17.28 11.93 1.30
C PRO A 185 -18.34 13.03 1.23
N SER A 186 -18.28 13.81 0.16
CA SER A 186 -19.30 14.80 -0.17
C SER A 186 -20.57 14.11 -0.66
#